data_6fdcb79cd1f7607032bdba03d0c6f9c7
#
_entry.id   6fdcb79cd1f7607032bdba03d0c6f9c7
#
_cell.length_a   1.000
_cell.length_b   1.000
_cell.length_c   1.000
_cell.angle_alpha   90.00
_cell.angle_beta   90.00
_cell.angle_gamma   90.00
#
_symmetry.space_group_name_H-M   'P 1'
#
loop_
_entity.id
_entity.type
_entity.pdbx_description
1 polymer ?
#
loop_
_entity_poly.entity_id
_entity_poly.type
_entity_poly.pdbx_seq_one_letter_code
_entity_poly.pdbx_strand_id
1 'polypeptide(L)'
;MPIDLVWLGPLSQNAEPLFLPLAMESVSAGFPSPADDYVEAVIDLNGVLMPRPSSSFLMRVDGDAMRGDGIHHGDLLVVDRSVAPRPGSTVVAVHQGGFVLRRLEGRPSQWRLVASDASTAAIALQGEDPDLLIWGVVLHAVHHLTRSPGNAAIGPAAPWAQTRRRGSGA
;
A
#
# COMPACT_ATOMS: atom_id res chain seq x y z
N MET A 1 10.63 9.12 16.10
CA MET A 1 9.25 8.67 15.78
C MET A 1 9.34 7.73 14.59
N PRO A 2 8.87 6.50 14.70
CA PRO A 2 8.88 5.61 13.56
C PRO A 2 7.84 6.11 12.55
N ILE A 3 8.31 6.62 11.43
CA ILE A 3 7.49 6.84 10.24
C ILE A 3 7.64 5.58 9.43
N ASP A 4 6.60 4.73 9.39
CA ASP A 4 6.64 3.47 8.63
C ASP A 4 6.32 3.68 7.15
N LEU A 5 5.88 4.87 6.76
CA LEU A 5 5.36 5.12 5.41
C LEU A 5 5.72 6.52 4.90
N VAL A 6 6.08 6.58 3.62
CA VAL A 6 6.25 7.81 2.87
C VAL A 6 5.07 7.99 1.92
N TRP A 7 4.40 9.14 2.01
CA TRP A 7 3.33 9.52 1.10
C TRP A 7 3.87 9.84 -0.30
N LEU A 8 3.34 9.19 -1.34
CA LEU A 8 3.70 9.46 -2.73
C LEU A 8 2.64 10.26 -3.48
N GLY A 9 1.37 10.16 -3.09
CA GLY A 9 0.29 10.96 -3.65
C GLY A 9 -0.94 10.16 -4.06
N PRO A 10 -1.99 10.86 -4.55
CA PRO A 10 -3.18 10.23 -5.13
C PRO A 10 -2.84 9.59 -6.47
N LEU A 11 -3.61 8.58 -6.83
CA LEU A 11 -3.53 7.95 -8.15
C LEU A 11 -4.24 8.79 -9.21
N SER A 12 -3.78 8.67 -10.46
CA SER A 12 -4.45 9.32 -11.58
C SER A 12 -5.82 8.69 -11.83
N GLN A 13 -6.86 9.52 -11.89
CA GLN A 13 -8.21 9.07 -12.23
C GLN A 13 -8.37 8.77 -13.74
N ASN A 14 -7.45 9.26 -14.56
CA ASN A 14 -7.47 9.13 -16.01
C ASN A 14 -6.32 8.25 -16.53
N ALA A 15 -5.85 7.28 -15.72
CA ALA A 15 -4.88 6.31 -16.19
C ALA A 15 -5.51 5.46 -17.31
N GLU A 16 -4.84 5.38 -18.45
CA GLU A 16 -5.26 4.47 -19.51
C GLU A 16 -5.18 3.02 -19.04
N PRO A 17 -6.13 2.14 -19.44
CA PRO A 17 -6.05 0.72 -19.12
C PRO A 17 -4.75 0.10 -19.60
N LEU A 18 -4.12 -0.71 -18.77
CA LEU A 18 -2.94 -1.49 -19.12
C LEU A 18 -3.35 -2.94 -19.34
N PHE A 19 -3.68 -3.29 -20.57
CA PHE A 19 -4.07 -4.63 -20.94
C PHE A 19 -2.86 -5.52 -21.15
N LEU A 20 -2.81 -6.61 -20.40
CA LEU A 20 -1.77 -7.63 -20.50
C LEU A 20 -2.40 -9.00 -20.79
N PRO A 21 -1.74 -9.85 -21.61
CA PRO A 21 -2.21 -11.22 -21.85
C PRO A 21 -2.15 -12.04 -20.55
N LEU A 22 -3.21 -12.80 -20.29
CA LEU A 22 -3.32 -13.67 -19.14
C LEU A 22 -3.47 -15.13 -19.62
N ALA A 23 -2.57 -16.01 -19.19
CA ALA A 23 -2.73 -17.45 -19.40
C ALA A 23 -3.78 -17.99 -18.41
N MET A 24 -4.78 -18.71 -18.90
CA MET A 24 -5.85 -19.28 -18.08
C MET A 24 -5.43 -20.56 -17.35
N GLU A 25 -4.42 -21.27 -17.85
CA GLU A 25 -3.92 -22.46 -17.17
C GLU A 25 -2.81 -22.13 -16.18
N SER A 26 -2.85 -22.79 -15.02
CA SER A 26 -1.79 -22.70 -14.04
C SER A 26 -0.52 -23.34 -14.57
N VAL A 27 0.49 -22.53 -14.85
CA VAL A 27 1.80 -23.04 -15.25
C VAL A 27 2.50 -23.59 -14.01
N SER A 28 2.69 -24.90 -13.94
CA SER A 28 3.52 -25.50 -12.88
C SER A 28 4.95 -24.98 -13.00
N ALA A 29 5.52 -24.53 -11.88
CA ALA A 29 6.91 -24.11 -11.85
C ALA A 29 7.82 -25.25 -12.31
N GLY A 30 8.56 -25.04 -13.42
CA GLY A 30 9.47 -26.04 -14.00
C GLY A 30 9.07 -26.58 -15.37
N PHE A 31 7.93 -26.23 -15.91
CA PHE A 31 7.59 -26.57 -17.30
C PHE A 31 8.10 -25.50 -18.28
N PRO A 32 8.70 -25.87 -19.43
CA PRO A 32 9.00 -24.89 -20.47
C PRO A 32 7.67 -24.30 -20.97
N SER A 33 7.55 -22.99 -20.92
CA SER A 33 6.35 -22.27 -21.38
C SER A 33 6.05 -22.57 -22.82
N PRO A 34 4.90 -23.12 -23.18
CA PRO A 34 4.36 -23.05 -24.54
C PRO A 34 3.82 -21.61 -24.71
N ALA A 35 4.70 -20.70 -25.11
CA ALA A 35 4.51 -19.27 -24.85
C ALA A 35 3.44 -18.57 -25.68
N ASP A 36 2.97 -19.12 -26.78
CA ASP A 36 2.21 -18.30 -27.75
C ASP A 36 0.77 -18.75 -28.06
N ASP A 37 0.34 -19.93 -27.66
CA ASP A 37 -0.96 -20.46 -28.11
C ASP A 37 -2.10 -20.44 -27.07
N TYR A 38 -1.85 -19.96 -25.84
CA TYR A 38 -2.82 -20.04 -24.73
C TYR A 38 -3.17 -18.72 -24.08
N VAL A 39 -3.20 -17.62 -24.84
CA VAL A 39 -3.76 -16.35 -24.34
C VAL A 39 -5.27 -16.39 -24.50
N GLU A 40 -5.99 -16.78 -23.45
CA GLU A 40 -7.45 -16.86 -23.48
C GLU A 40 -8.13 -15.64 -22.87
N ALA A 41 -7.37 -14.78 -22.18
CA ALA A 41 -7.92 -13.58 -21.54
C ALA A 41 -6.93 -12.41 -21.56
N VAL A 42 -7.45 -11.23 -21.37
CA VAL A 42 -6.66 -10.02 -21.08
C VAL A 42 -7.02 -9.49 -19.71
N ILE A 43 -6.02 -9.03 -18.97
CA ILE A 43 -6.20 -8.39 -17.67
C ILE A 43 -5.84 -6.91 -17.79
N ASP A 44 -6.72 -6.04 -17.29
CA ASP A 44 -6.35 -4.64 -17.05
C ASP A 44 -5.66 -4.54 -15.68
N LEU A 45 -4.33 -4.41 -15.71
CA LEU A 45 -3.55 -4.35 -14.47
C LEU A 45 -3.89 -3.11 -13.63
N ASN A 46 -4.21 -1.98 -14.28
CA ASN A 46 -4.63 -0.77 -13.57
C ASN A 46 -5.96 -1.02 -12.84
N GLY A 47 -6.93 -1.66 -13.51
CA GLY A 47 -8.22 -2.00 -12.91
C GLY A 47 -8.10 -2.98 -11.73
N VAL A 48 -7.17 -3.93 -11.81
CA VAL A 48 -6.92 -4.89 -10.72
C VAL A 48 -6.26 -4.23 -9.51
N LEU A 49 -5.20 -3.43 -9.73
CA LEU A 49 -4.47 -2.80 -8.63
C LEU A 49 -5.23 -1.61 -8.03
N MET A 50 -6.02 -0.91 -8.84
CA MET A 50 -6.66 0.35 -8.47
C MET A 50 -8.13 0.38 -8.87
N PRO A 51 -8.97 -0.48 -8.29
CA PRO A 51 -10.38 -0.57 -8.68
C PRO A 51 -11.17 0.72 -8.40
N ARG A 52 -10.67 1.58 -7.53
CA ARG A 52 -11.26 2.87 -7.14
C ARG A 52 -10.20 3.97 -7.13
N PRO A 53 -9.77 4.48 -8.29
CA PRO A 53 -8.66 5.45 -8.36
C PRO A 53 -8.91 6.73 -7.55
N SER A 54 -10.18 7.17 -7.43
CA SER A 54 -10.54 8.40 -6.71
C SER A 54 -10.31 8.33 -5.19
N SER A 55 -10.32 7.13 -4.62
CA SER A 55 -10.08 6.88 -3.19
C SER A 55 -8.77 6.18 -2.90
N SER A 56 -8.01 5.84 -3.95
CA SER A 56 -6.75 5.10 -3.85
C SER A 56 -5.54 6.03 -3.87
N PHE A 57 -4.53 5.66 -3.11
CA PHE A 57 -3.30 6.43 -2.92
C PHE A 57 -2.10 5.49 -2.93
N LEU A 58 -0.95 6.03 -3.37
CA LEU A 58 0.33 5.32 -3.28
C LEU A 58 1.11 5.78 -2.06
N MET A 59 1.68 4.80 -1.37
CA MET A 59 2.63 5.01 -0.29
C MET A 59 3.84 4.09 -0.48
N ARG A 60 4.98 4.47 0.07
CA ARG A 60 6.17 3.62 0.13
C ARG A 60 6.44 3.22 1.56
N VAL A 61 6.76 1.95 1.76
CA VAL A 61 7.14 1.42 3.07
C VAL A 61 8.53 1.90 3.45
N ASP A 62 8.67 2.47 4.65
CA ASP A 62 9.93 2.89 5.24
C ASP A 62 10.09 2.22 6.61
N GLY A 63 10.48 0.96 6.61
CA GLY A 63 10.66 0.16 7.81
C GLY A 63 10.26 -1.29 7.61
N ASP A 64 10.44 -2.09 8.64
CA ASP A 64 10.27 -3.55 8.62
C ASP A 64 9.17 -4.05 9.57
N ALA A 65 8.33 -3.16 10.11
CA ALA A 65 7.30 -3.49 11.09
C ALA A 65 6.31 -4.57 10.63
N MET A 66 6.11 -4.71 9.30
CA MET A 66 5.18 -5.68 8.69
C MET A 66 5.88 -6.74 7.84
N ARG A 67 7.19 -6.95 8.07
CA ARG A 67 7.99 -7.93 7.32
C ARG A 67 7.49 -9.36 7.47
N GLY A 68 7.01 -9.75 8.65
CA GLY A 68 6.42 -11.06 8.89
C GLY A 68 5.11 -11.30 8.11
N ASP A 69 4.43 -10.25 7.68
CA ASP A 69 3.26 -10.30 6.81
C ASP A 69 3.63 -10.13 5.32
N GLY A 70 4.91 -10.22 4.98
CA GLY A 70 5.41 -10.15 3.59
C GLY A 70 5.51 -8.74 3.03
N ILE A 71 5.42 -7.70 3.85
CA ILE A 71 5.58 -6.30 3.43
C ILE A 71 6.95 -5.80 3.89
N HIS A 72 7.77 -5.36 2.95
CA HIS A 72 9.17 -5.04 3.17
C HIS A 72 9.47 -3.56 2.94
N HIS A 73 10.56 -3.10 3.51
CA HIS A 73 11.07 -1.77 3.22
C HIS A 73 11.23 -1.54 1.71
N GLY A 74 10.74 -0.41 1.22
CA GLY A 74 10.78 -0.04 -0.19
C GLY A 74 9.57 -0.47 -1.02
N ASP A 75 8.71 -1.35 -0.50
CA ASP A 75 7.49 -1.76 -1.20
C ASP A 75 6.57 -0.57 -1.50
N LEU A 76 5.88 -0.64 -2.64
CA LEU A 76 4.80 0.29 -2.96
C LEU A 76 3.47 -0.29 -2.49
N LEU A 77 2.72 0.51 -1.74
CA LEU A 77 1.39 0.15 -1.26
C LEU A 77 0.33 0.91 -2.04
N VAL A 78 -0.69 0.19 -2.46
CA VAL A 78 -1.97 0.77 -2.90
C VAL A 78 -2.92 0.78 -1.70
N VAL A 79 -3.30 1.97 -1.26
CA VAL A 79 -4.13 2.19 -0.06
C VAL A 79 -5.45 2.81 -0.49
N ASP A 80 -6.56 2.24 -0.06
CA ASP A 80 -7.90 2.74 -0.39
C ASP A 80 -8.61 3.24 0.89
N ARG A 81 -9.07 4.48 0.83
CA ARG A 81 -9.78 5.14 1.92
C ARG A 81 -11.28 4.84 1.97
N SER A 82 -11.84 4.31 0.91
CA SER A 82 -13.27 3.97 0.83
C SER A 82 -13.59 2.58 1.38
N VAL A 83 -12.56 1.76 1.61
CA VAL A 83 -12.74 0.40 2.15
C VAL A 83 -12.86 0.45 3.66
N ALA A 84 -13.93 -0.12 4.19
CA ALA A 84 -14.07 -0.29 5.63
C ALA A 84 -13.07 -1.33 6.15
N PRO A 85 -12.26 -1.00 7.16
CA PRO A 85 -11.30 -1.95 7.74
C PRO A 85 -12.04 -3.08 8.46
N ARG A 86 -11.48 -4.30 8.38
CA ARG A 86 -11.98 -5.51 9.03
C ARG A 86 -10.86 -6.16 9.83
N PRO A 87 -11.20 -7.06 10.79
CA PRO A 87 -10.18 -7.87 11.45
C PRO A 87 -9.29 -8.58 10.43
N GLY A 88 -7.98 -8.49 10.59
CA GLY A 88 -6.99 -9.00 9.65
C GLY A 88 -6.60 -8.05 8.51
N SER A 89 -7.30 -6.92 8.32
CA SER A 89 -6.89 -5.93 7.35
C SER A 89 -5.54 -5.31 7.71
N THR A 90 -4.66 -5.20 6.73
CA THR A 90 -3.50 -4.30 6.84
C THR A 90 -3.98 -2.89 6.59
N VAL A 91 -3.70 -1.99 7.52
CA VAL A 91 -4.19 -0.62 7.51
C VAL A 91 -3.05 0.39 7.66
N VAL A 92 -3.26 1.54 7.07
CA VAL A 92 -2.50 2.75 7.37
C VAL A 92 -3.26 3.53 8.41
N ALA A 93 -2.60 3.87 9.50
CA ALA A 93 -3.17 4.69 10.56
C ALA A 93 -2.27 5.90 10.83
N VAL A 94 -2.87 6.96 11.38
CA VAL A 94 -2.13 8.12 11.90
C VAL A 94 -1.96 7.92 13.39
N HIS A 95 -0.72 7.86 13.85
CA HIS A 95 -0.38 7.74 15.26
C HIS A 95 0.73 8.72 15.61
N GLN A 96 0.52 9.54 16.64
CA GLN A 96 1.49 10.55 17.08
C GLN A 96 2.02 11.46 15.96
N GLY A 97 1.13 11.84 15.03
CA GLY A 97 1.46 12.72 13.90
C GLY A 97 2.19 12.06 12.73
N GLY A 98 2.42 10.74 12.75
CA GLY A 98 3.03 9.98 11.66
C GLY A 98 2.13 8.88 11.12
N PHE A 99 2.44 8.39 9.91
CA PHE A 99 1.79 7.21 9.36
C PHE A 99 2.45 5.94 9.89
N VAL A 100 1.62 5.02 10.38
CA VAL A 100 2.05 3.67 10.78
C VAL A 100 1.32 2.62 9.96
N LEU A 101 2.03 1.55 9.62
CA LEU A 101 1.50 0.39 8.90
C LEU A 101 1.33 -0.76 9.88
N ARG A 102 0.10 -1.24 10.06
CA ARG A 102 -0.22 -2.27 11.05
C ARG A 102 -1.34 -3.19 10.54
N ARG A 103 -1.44 -4.37 11.14
CA ARG A 103 -2.61 -5.24 10.98
C ARG A 103 -3.64 -4.92 12.06
N LEU A 104 -4.89 -4.76 11.64
CA LEU A 104 -6.01 -4.55 12.54
C LEU A 104 -6.45 -5.89 13.15
N GLU A 105 -6.42 -5.99 14.46
CA GLU A 105 -6.86 -7.18 15.21
C GLU A 105 -7.89 -6.82 16.28
N GLY A 106 -8.65 -7.84 16.71
CA GLY A 106 -9.59 -7.70 17.80
C GLY A 106 -11.05 -7.69 17.34
N ARG A 107 -11.91 -7.05 18.15
CA ARG A 107 -13.35 -6.92 17.95
C ARG A 107 -13.77 -5.46 18.09
N PRO A 108 -14.94 -5.06 17.59
CA PRO A 108 -15.49 -3.75 17.90
C PRO A 108 -15.42 -3.49 19.41
N SER A 109 -14.96 -2.31 19.80
CA SER A 109 -14.64 -1.89 21.17
C SER A 109 -13.30 -2.38 21.77
N GLN A 110 -12.60 -3.30 21.13
CA GLN A 110 -11.29 -3.83 21.59
C GLN A 110 -10.33 -4.00 20.41
N TRP A 111 -10.32 -3.04 19.49
CA TRP A 111 -9.40 -3.04 18.38
C TRP A 111 -7.96 -2.72 18.82
N ARG A 112 -7.01 -3.35 18.15
CA ARG A 112 -5.60 -3.03 18.29
C ARG A 112 -4.92 -3.09 16.93
N LEU A 113 -3.90 -2.29 16.78
CA LEU A 113 -3.03 -2.26 15.62
C LEU A 113 -1.73 -3.00 15.98
N VAL A 114 -1.44 -4.07 15.26
CA VAL A 114 -0.35 -5.00 15.55
C VAL A 114 0.66 -4.98 14.42
N ALA A 115 1.93 -4.88 14.76
CA ALA A 115 3.03 -5.15 13.85
C ALA A 115 3.29 -6.65 13.76
N SER A 116 3.82 -7.13 12.65
CA SER A 116 4.30 -8.51 12.55
C SER A 116 5.68 -8.71 13.19
N ASP A 117 6.38 -7.62 13.50
CA ASP A 117 7.58 -7.63 14.29
C ASP A 117 7.24 -7.66 15.79
N ALA A 118 7.68 -8.71 16.48
CA ALA A 118 7.40 -8.91 17.91
C ALA A 118 8.03 -7.84 18.83
N SER A 119 9.05 -7.12 18.36
CA SER A 119 9.67 -6.03 19.12
C SER A 119 8.83 -4.75 19.14
N THR A 120 7.89 -4.61 18.20
CA THR A 120 7.04 -3.43 18.06
C THR A 120 5.76 -3.60 18.88
N ALA A 121 5.55 -2.71 19.85
CA ALA A 121 4.37 -2.76 20.71
C ALA A 121 3.07 -2.56 19.92
N ALA A 122 2.03 -3.33 20.27
CA ALA A 122 0.70 -3.14 19.71
C ALA A 122 0.09 -1.82 20.22
N ILE A 123 -0.65 -1.14 19.35
CA ILE A 123 -1.36 0.10 19.65
C ILE A 123 -2.83 -0.26 19.90
N ALA A 124 -3.32 -0.05 21.13
CA ALA A 124 -4.72 -0.30 21.46
C ALA A 124 -5.59 0.86 20.97
N LEU A 125 -6.69 0.54 20.28
CA LEU A 125 -7.73 1.49 19.90
C LEU A 125 -8.80 1.48 21.01
N GLN A 126 -8.57 2.20 22.09
CA GLN A 126 -9.52 2.33 23.20
C GLN A 126 -10.19 3.70 23.15
N GLY A 127 -11.48 3.70 22.88
CA GLY A 127 -12.27 4.92 22.85
C GLY A 127 -11.97 5.80 21.62
N GLU A 128 -12.34 7.06 21.73
CA GLU A 128 -11.98 8.10 20.77
C GLU A 128 -10.59 8.62 21.12
N ASP A 129 -9.55 7.93 20.71
CA ASP A 129 -8.20 8.48 20.77
C ASP A 129 -8.04 9.47 19.60
N PRO A 130 -7.98 10.78 19.87
CA PRO A 130 -7.87 11.80 18.83
C PRO A 130 -6.56 11.67 18.03
N ASP A 131 -5.54 10.99 18.58
CA ASP A 131 -4.23 10.80 17.96
C ASP A 131 -4.15 9.55 17.10
N LEU A 132 -5.20 8.75 17.09
CA LEU A 132 -5.22 7.49 16.33
C LEU A 132 -6.39 7.46 15.35
N LEU A 133 -6.08 7.53 14.07
CA LEU A 133 -7.05 7.45 12.98
C LEU A 133 -6.63 6.39 11.98
N ILE A 134 -7.51 5.42 11.70
CA ILE A 134 -7.33 4.53 10.53
C ILE A 134 -7.56 5.37 9.28
N TRP A 135 -6.50 5.60 8.53
CA TRP A 135 -6.50 6.46 7.36
C TRP A 135 -6.96 5.73 6.09
N GLY A 136 -6.65 4.44 5.96
CA GLY A 136 -7.07 3.63 4.83
C GLY A 136 -6.65 2.17 4.96
N VAL A 137 -7.19 1.33 4.08
CA VAL A 137 -6.89 -0.10 3.99
C VAL A 137 -5.93 -0.36 2.86
N VAL A 138 -4.88 -1.15 3.12
CA VAL A 138 -3.93 -1.58 2.09
C VAL A 138 -4.57 -2.68 1.25
N LEU A 139 -4.67 -2.45 -0.05
CA LEU A 139 -5.19 -3.43 -1.01
C LEU A 139 -4.09 -4.29 -1.59
N HIS A 140 -2.96 -3.67 -1.94
CA HIS A 140 -1.85 -4.34 -2.59
C HIS A 140 -0.51 -3.83 -2.06
N ALA A 141 0.46 -4.74 -2.00
CA ALA A 141 1.86 -4.42 -1.85
C ALA A 141 2.60 -4.89 -3.11
N VAL A 142 3.32 -3.98 -3.75
CA VAL A 142 4.16 -4.29 -4.92
C VAL A 142 5.59 -4.39 -4.45
N HIS A 143 6.12 -5.61 -4.46
CA HIS A 143 7.46 -5.95 -3.99
C HIS A 143 8.43 -6.14 -5.16
N HIS A 144 9.61 -5.55 -5.07
CA HIS A 144 10.69 -5.75 -6.03
C HIS A 144 11.55 -6.94 -5.62
N LEU A 145 11.54 -8.02 -6.40
CA LEU A 145 12.35 -9.22 -6.14
C LEU A 145 13.81 -9.07 -6.53
N THR A 146 14.12 -8.13 -7.42
CA THR A 146 15.48 -7.79 -7.81
C THR A 146 15.84 -6.41 -7.29
N ARG A 147 17.15 -6.15 -7.06
CA ARG A 147 17.60 -4.79 -6.76
C ARG A 147 17.16 -3.89 -7.91
N SER A 148 16.22 -3.00 -7.63
CA SER A 148 15.78 -2.01 -8.60
C SER A 148 16.99 -1.18 -9.04
N PRO A 149 17.26 -1.04 -10.34
CA PRO A 149 18.17 -0.01 -10.81
C PRO A 149 17.54 1.33 -10.37
N GLY A 150 18.16 1.98 -9.38
CA GLY A 150 17.65 3.09 -8.61
C GLY A 150 16.53 3.90 -9.25
N ASN A 151 15.46 4.07 -8.54
CA ASN A 151 14.45 5.15 -8.59
C ASN A 151 14.00 5.73 -9.96
N ALA A 152 14.31 5.08 -11.09
CA ALA A 152 14.08 5.61 -12.43
C ALA A 152 12.60 5.63 -12.87
N ALA A 153 11.72 4.94 -12.15
CA ALA A 153 10.28 4.91 -12.46
C ALA A 153 9.45 5.94 -11.66
N ILE A 154 10.07 6.65 -10.71
CA ILE A 154 9.42 7.74 -9.99
C ILE A 154 9.88 9.03 -10.63
N GLY A 155 9.05 9.57 -11.51
CA GLY A 155 9.25 10.88 -12.10
C GLY A 155 9.40 11.97 -11.02
N PRO A 156 9.90 13.18 -11.39
CA PRO A 156 10.00 14.29 -10.46
C PRO A 156 8.66 14.52 -9.80
N ALA A 157 8.68 14.83 -8.48
CA ALA A 157 7.47 15.13 -7.72
C ALA A 157 6.60 16.11 -8.50
N ALA A 158 5.32 15.76 -8.68
CA ALA A 158 4.41 16.61 -9.41
C ALA A 158 4.40 18.05 -8.82
N PRO A 159 4.18 19.09 -9.62
CA PRO A 159 4.32 20.50 -9.20
C PRO A 159 3.53 20.88 -7.93
N TRP A 160 2.45 20.16 -7.62
CA TRP A 160 1.63 20.38 -6.43
C TRP A 160 2.34 19.99 -5.11
N ALA A 161 3.37 19.14 -5.14
CA ALA A 161 4.14 18.75 -3.95
C ALA A 161 5.02 19.89 -3.40
N GLN A 162 5.27 20.93 -4.19
CA GLN A 162 6.12 22.06 -3.81
C GLN A 162 5.37 23.25 -3.18
N THR A 163 4.02 23.25 -3.21
CA THR A 163 3.23 24.42 -2.80
C THR A 163 3.02 24.54 -1.28
N ARG A 164 3.43 23.56 -0.48
CA ARG A 164 3.23 23.59 1.00
C ARG A 164 4.42 24.12 1.82
N ARG A 165 5.50 24.59 1.18
CA ARG A 165 6.65 25.14 1.92
C ARG A 165 6.78 26.68 1.92
N ARG A 166 5.74 27.40 1.51
CA ARG A 166 5.73 28.87 1.62
C ARG A 166 4.54 29.30 2.46
N GLY A 167 4.71 29.36 3.77
CA GLY A 167 3.68 29.87 4.66
C GLY A 167 4.02 29.73 6.13
N SER A 168 5.23 30.15 6.53
CA SER A 168 5.47 30.55 7.92
C SER A 168 6.70 31.46 7.95
N GLY A 169 6.45 32.74 7.79
CA GLY A 169 7.46 33.77 7.90
C GLY A 169 6.83 35.16 7.71
N ALA A 170 6.20 35.62 8.73
CA ALA A 170 6.10 37.03 9.14
C ALA A 170 5.27 37.11 10.43
#